data_30f053631dbd5970e8b180051cc5b24d
#
_entry.id   30f053631dbd5970e8b180051cc5b24d
#
_cell.length_a   1.000
_cell.length_b   1.000
_cell.length_c   1.000
_cell.angle_alpha   90.00
_cell.angle_beta   90.00
_cell.angle_gamma   90.00
#
_symmetry.space_group_name_H-M   'P 1'
#
loop_
_entity.id
_entity.type
_entity.pdbx_description
1 polymer ?
#
loop_
_entity_poly.entity_id
_entity_poly.type
_entity_poly.pdbx_seq_one_letter_code
_entity_poly.pdbx_strand_id
1 'polypeptide(L)'
;MGAQNTNCTMKFIDIPEDRQREAINTVALQTGLPPSSIEKDWWVTQVLKALHTLPYAEHIAFKGGTSLSKCWNLIARFSEDVDIALSREFLGFSGELSKTQISDRLRRAACSFVREKMQYDVRKALVDLGIRADAFSVDVVITPVTTTDPEVITITYHSLYEVSPYIKNTVKIEISGRSMMEPIEKKAINAAIDAHFSKAPFAEKPFEVNAVIPERTFLEKVFLLHEEFRKNEVRVERMSRHIYDLAMMMDSENKIADRAIHNEALYKAVLEHRRKFIGLKGFNYDELYPATLCIVPNEDIARLWQDDYKFMCEHMIFGQVPSFDELISKLSMLNEQIRQLNYRKA
;
A
#
# COMPACT_ATOMS: atom_id res chain seq x y z
N MET A 1 -47.90 -2.46 -5.34
CA MET A 1 -47.04 -3.37 -4.56
C MET A 1 -46.03 -3.97 -5.51
N GLY A 2 -44.86 -3.31 -5.61
CA GLY A 2 -43.75 -3.79 -6.43
C GLY A 2 -42.77 -4.50 -5.49
N ALA A 3 -42.66 -5.82 -5.64
CA ALA A 3 -41.61 -6.58 -4.97
C ALA A 3 -40.23 -6.09 -5.50
N GLN A 4 -39.51 -5.41 -4.67
CA GLN A 4 -38.06 -5.20 -4.90
C GLN A 4 -37.40 -6.58 -4.78
N ASN A 5 -37.13 -7.22 -5.93
CA ASN A 5 -36.24 -8.36 -6.02
C ASN A 5 -34.81 -7.85 -5.60
N THR A 6 -34.53 -7.88 -4.32
CA THR A 6 -33.17 -7.90 -3.82
C THR A 6 -32.60 -9.26 -4.21
N ASN A 7 -31.98 -9.35 -5.39
CA ASN A 7 -31.04 -10.42 -5.69
C ASN A 7 -29.92 -10.33 -4.64
N CYS A 8 -30.12 -11.02 -3.51
CA CYS A 8 -29.06 -11.24 -2.53
C CYS A 8 -28.07 -12.20 -3.20
N THR A 9 -27.07 -11.66 -3.86
CA THR A 9 -25.95 -12.46 -4.40
C THR A 9 -25.22 -13.05 -3.21
N MET A 10 -25.21 -14.38 -3.11
CA MET A 10 -24.48 -15.13 -2.08
C MET A 10 -23.01 -14.69 -2.08
N LYS A 11 -22.50 -14.28 -0.95
CA LYS A 11 -21.09 -13.90 -0.80
C LYS A 11 -20.22 -15.11 -0.51
N PHE A 12 -18.92 -15.00 -0.80
CA PHE A 12 -17.95 -16.05 -0.44
C PHE A 12 -18.01 -16.41 1.05
N ILE A 13 -18.17 -15.41 1.92
CA ILE A 13 -18.27 -15.61 3.38
C ILE A 13 -19.56 -16.33 3.83
N ASP A 14 -20.57 -16.41 2.97
CA ASP A 14 -21.88 -17.04 3.28
C ASP A 14 -21.93 -18.51 2.91
N ILE A 15 -20.97 -19.03 2.13
CA ILE A 15 -20.90 -20.47 1.83
C ILE A 15 -20.35 -21.24 3.05
N PRO A 16 -20.66 -22.53 3.20
CA PRO A 16 -20.17 -23.36 4.31
C PRO A 16 -18.64 -23.30 4.45
N GLU A 17 -18.12 -23.26 5.68
CA GLU A 17 -16.68 -23.10 5.97
C GLU A 17 -15.80 -24.17 5.31
N ASP A 18 -16.27 -25.42 5.21
CA ASP A 18 -15.56 -26.49 4.50
C ASP A 18 -15.36 -26.14 3.03
N ARG A 19 -16.36 -25.54 2.39
CA ARG A 19 -16.30 -25.08 1.01
C ARG A 19 -15.45 -23.84 0.84
N GLN A 20 -15.47 -22.92 1.83
CA GLN A 20 -14.55 -21.78 1.84
C GLN A 20 -13.10 -22.27 1.89
N ARG A 21 -12.78 -23.22 2.79
CA ARG A 21 -11.44 -23.82 2.90
C ARG A 21 -11.01 -24.54 1.61
N GLU A 22 -11.91 -25.29 0.98
CA GLU A 22 -11.64 -25.97 -0.28
C GLU A 22 -11.28 -24.97 -1.39
N ALA A 23 -12.05 -23.89 -1.53
CA ALA A 23 -11.81 -22.84 -2.50
C ALA A 23 -10.49 -22.11 -2.24
N ILE A 24 -10.22 -21.72 -0.98
CA ILE A 24 -8.97 -21.07 -0.57
C ILE A 24 -7.77 -21.97 -0.88
N ASN A 25 -7.82 -23.25 -0.48
CA ASN A 25 -6.72 -24.18 -0.70
C ASN A 25 -6.46 -24.42 -2.19
N THR A 26 -7.49 -24.44 -3.02
CA THR A 26 -7.35 -24.56 -4.48
C THR A 26 -6.56 -23.37 -5.05
N VAL A 27 -6.91 -22.15 -4.66
CA VAL A 27 -6.19 -20.94 -5.10
C VAL A 27 -4.78 -20.88 -4.53
N ALA A 28 -4.60 -21.30 -3.26
CA ALA A 28 -3.32 -21.36 -2.60
C ALA A 28 -2.34 -22.30 -3.35
N LEU A 29 -2.78 -23.49 -3.74
CA LEU A 29 -1.98 -24.43 -4.53
C LEU A 29 -1.56 -23.88 -5.88
N GLN A 30 -2.40 -23.08 -6.54
CA GLN A 30 -2.09 -22.51 -7.85
C GLN A 30 -1.16 -21.30 -7.77
N THR A 31 -1.33 -20.49 -6.74
CA THR A 31 -0.55 -19.24 -6.58
C THR A 31 0.75 -19.45 -5.81
N GLY A 32 0.88 -20.57 -5.09
CA GLY A 32 1.98 -20.81 -4.15
C GLY A 32 1.87 -19.99 -2.85
N LEU A 33 0.78 -19.23 -2.68
CA LEU A 33 0.53 -18.43 -1.47
C LEU A 33 -0.02 -19.31 -0.34
N PRO A 34 0.29 -19.00 0.92
CA PRO A 34 -0.37 -19.66 2.06
C PRO A 34 -1.89 -19.44 2.02
N PRO A 35 -2.69 -20.42 2.46
CA PRO A 35 -4.15 -20.29 2.52
C PRO A 35 -4.63 -19.05 3.28
N SER A 36 -3.98 -18.70 4.39
CA SER A 36 -4.28 -17.48 5.16
C SER A 36 -4.03 -16.18 4.36
N SER A 37 -3.09 -16.17 3.41
CA SER A 37 -2.87 -15.05 2.50
C SER A 37 -4.01 -14.90 1.49
N ILE A 38 -4.55 -16.00 0.98
CA ILE A 38 -5.69 -15.99 0.06
C ILE A 38 -6.97 -15.52 0.77
N GLU A 39 -7.20 -15.99 2.00
CA GLU A 39 -8.30 -15.48 2.85
C GLU A 39 -8.17 -13.97 3.06
N LYS A 40 -6.99 -13.53 3.44
CA LYS A 40 -6.71 -12.11 3.68
C LYS A 40 -6.82 -11.26 2.43
N ASP A 41 -6.42 -11.76 1.26
CA ASP A 41 -6.60 -11.09 -0.02
C ASP A 41 -8.07 -10.79 -0.31
N TRP A 42 -8.97 -11.72 0.02
CA TRP A 42 -10.40 -11.49 -0.10
C TRP A 42 -10.87 -10.37 0.84
N TRP A 43 -10.46 -10.38 2.11
CA TRP A 43 -10.80 -9.32 3.07
C TRP A 43 -10.24 -7.95 2.66
N VAL A 44 -8.99 -7.88 2.23
CA VAL A 44 -8.37 -6.66 1.67
C VAL A 44 -9.20 -6.14 0.50
N THR A 45 -9.66 -7.03 -0.37
CA THR A 45 -10.47 -6.65 -1.53
C THR A 45 -11.84 -6.11 -1.12
N GLN A 46 -12.52 -6.74 -0.14
CA GLN A 46 -13.79 -6.22 0.38
C GLN A 46 -13.63 -4.85 1.05
N VAL A 47 -12.53 -4.65 1.79
CA VAL A 47 -12.20 -3.35 2.40
C VAL A 47 -11.98 -2.29 1.33
N LEU A 48 -11.21 -2.58 0.28
CA LEU A 48 -11.01 -1.67 -0.84
C LEU A 48 -12.32 -1.35 -1.55
N LYS A 49 -13.20 -2.35 -1.72
CA LYS A 49 -14.52 -2.15 -2.31
C LYS A 49 -15.37 -1.22 -1.44
N ALA A 50 -15.39 -1.44 -0.13
CA ALA A 50 -16.10 -0.59 0.81
C ALA A 50 -15.60 0.85 0.74
N LEU A 51 -14.29 1.09 0.76
CA LEU A 51 -13.67 2.41 0.65
C LEU A 51 -14.10 3.14 -0.63
N HIS A 52 -14.19 2.43 -1.76
CA HIS A 52 -14.54 3.02 -3.05
C HIS A 52 -16.06 3.14 -3.29
N THR A 53 -16.89 2.70 -2.34
CA THR A 53 -18.34 3.00 -2.32
C THR A 53 -18.71 4.19 -1.42
N LEU A 54 -17.74 4.74 -0.68
CA LEU A 54 -17.98 5.87 0.21
C LEU A 54 -18.35 7.14 -0.57
N PRO A 55 -19.17 8.06 -0.02
CA PRO A 55 -19.57 9.29 -0.68
C PRO A 55 -18.41 10.21 -1.09
N TYR A 56 -17.24 9.99 -0.50
CA TYR A 56 -16.00 10.72 -0.75
C TYR A 56 -14.90 9.84 -1.38
N ALA A 57 -15.27 8.78 -2.08
CA ALA A 57 -14.33 7.87 -2.75
C ALA A 57 -13.43 8.57 -3.78
N GLU A 58 -13.91 9.66 -4.39
CA GLU A 58 -13.11 10.49 -5.32
C GLU A 58 -11.97 11.25 -4.62
N HIS A 59 -12.05 11.41 -3.30
CA HIS A 59 -11.05 12.09 -2.47
C HIS A 59 -10.07 11.13 -1.79
N ILE A 60 -10.07 9.87 -2.18
CA ILE A 60 -9.10 8.87 -1.70
C ILE A 60 -8.37 8.21 -2.87
N ALA A 61 -7.10 7.89 -2.64
CA ALA A 61 -6.29 7.13 -3.59
C ALA A 61 -5.55 5.98 -2.90
N PHE A 62 -5.66 4.80 -3.46
CA PHE A 62 -4.98 3.60 -3.02
C PHE A 62 -3.53 3.61 -3.48
N LYS A 63 -2.59 3.36 -2.58
CA LYS A 63 -1.15 3.45 -2.84
C LYS A 63 -0.39 2.30 -2.16
N GLY A 64 0.94 2.40 -2.14
CA GLY A 64 1.79 1.50 -1.38
C GLY A 64 2.02 0.14 -2.03
N GLY A 65 2.56 -0.80 -1.22
CA GLY A 65 2.91 -2.14 -1.69
C GLY A 65 1.72 -2.94 -2.18
N THR A 66 0.61 -2.89 -1.46
CA THR A 66 -0.61 -3.63 -1.83
C THR A 66 -1.21 -3.10 -3.15
N SER A 67 -1.10 -1.80 -3.42
CA SER A 67 -1.46 -1.24 -4.72
C SER A 67 -0.54 -1.75 -5.84
N LEU A 68 0.79 -1.83 -5.62
CA LEU A 68 1.73 -2.36 -6.60
C LEU A 68 1.41 -3.81 -7.00
N SER A 69 0.97 -4.66 -6.06
CA SER A 69 0.56 -6.04 -6.35
C SER A 69 -0.82 -6.11 -7.00
N LYS A 70 -1.86 -5.52 -6.37
CA LYS A 70 -3.26 -5.70 -6.81
C LYS A 70 -3.63 -4.90 -8.07
N CYS A 71 -3.13 -3.69 -8.21
CA CYS A 71 -3.49 -2.81 -9.33
C CYS A 71 -2.53 -2.90 -10.51
N TRP A 72 -1.27 -3.24 -10.26
CA TRP A 72 -0.20 -3.13 -11.25
C TRP A 72 0.52 -4.44 -11.54
N ASN A 73 0.34 -5.47 -10.69
CA ASN A 73 1.02 -6.77 -10.81
C ASN A 73 2.55 -6.64 -10.93
N LEU A 74 3.14 -5.72 -10.16
CA LEU A 74 4.56 -5.37 -10.25
C LEU A 74 5.44 -6.07 -9.23
N ILE A 75 4.86 -6.61 -8.17
CA ILE A 75 5.59 -7.29 -7.10
C ILE A 75 4.93 -8.63 -6.77
N ALA A 76 5.76 -9.65 -6.53
CA ALA A 76 5.33 -11.01 -6.20
C ALA A 76 5.54 -11.32 -4.71
N ARG A 77 5.37 -10.34 -3.84
CA ARG A 77 5.36 -10.52 -2.40
C ARG A 77 3.99 -10.20 -1.81
N PHE A 78 3.65 -10.89 -0.74
CA PHE A 78 2.44 -10.58 0.00
C PHE A 78 2.53 -9.18 0.62
N SER A 79 1.47 -8.41 0.49
CA SER A 79 1.32 -7.11 1.11
C SER A 79 -0.11 -6.98 1.62
N GLU A 80 -0.25 -6.60 2.88
CA GLU A 80 -1.48 -6.77 3.65
C GLU A 80 -2.13 -5.46 4.11
N ASP A 81 -1.35 -4.36 4.11
CA ASP A 81 -1.81 -3.06 4.55
C ASP A 81 -2.48 -2.31 3.38
N VAL A 82 -3.54 -1.59 3.65
CA VAL A 82 -4.24 -0.73 2.69
C VAL A 82 -3.83 0.72 2.93
N ASP A 83 -2.86 1.19 2.17
CA ASP A 83 -2.38 2.57 2.26
C ASP A 83 -3.30 3.51 1.47
N ILE A 84 -3.86 4.52 2.11
CA ILE A 84 -4.78 5.50 1.52
C ILE A 84 -4.22 6.92 1.66
N ALA A 85 -4.07 7.59 0.52
CA ALA A 85 -3.94 9.04 0.49
C ALA A 85 -5.33 9.67 0.55
N LEU A 86 -5.54 10.59 1.50
CA LEU A 86 -6.78 11.36 1.65
C LEU A 86 -6.53 12.79 1.20
N SER A 87 -7.40 13.32 0.31
CA SER A 87 -7.27 14.68 -0.22
C SER A 87 -7.28 15.72 0.91
N ARG A 88 -6.26 16.55 0.93
CA ARG A 88 -6.16 17.68 1.84
C ARG A 88 -7.20 18.75 1.51
N GLU A 89 -7.53 18.90 0.25
CA GLU A 89 -8.56 19.83 -0.24
C GLU A 89 -9.93 19.43 0.29
N PHE A 90 -10.24 18.14 0.31
CA PHE A 90 -11.45 17.60 0.95
C PHE A 90 -11.50 17.90 2.45
N LEU A 91 -10.34 17.91 3.12
CA LEU A 91 -10.22 18.29 4.53
C LEU A 91 -10.21 19.81 4.75
N GLY A 92 -10.39 20.63 3.70
CA GLY A 92 -10.43 22.09 3.78
C GLY A 92 -9.05 22.78 3.70
N PHE A 93 -8.01 22.08 3.25
CA PHE A 93 -6.64 22.61 3.15
C PHE A 93 -6.20 22.76 1.70
N SER A 94 -6.57 23.86 1.06
CA SER A 94 -6.23 24.18 -0.32
C SER A 94 -5.01 25.09 -0.43
N GLY A 95 -4.35 25.10 -1.59
CA GLY A 95 -3.27 26.03 -1.92
C GLY A 95 -1.96 25.75 -1.17
N GLU A 96 -1.16 26.82 -1.00
CA GLU A 96 0.11 26.75 -0.28
C GLU A 96 -0.12 26.73 1.22
N LEU A 97 0.46 25.74 1.89
CA LEU A 97 0.31 25.55 3.34
C LEU A 97 1.64 25.86 4.06
N SER A 98 1.54 26.52 5.20
CA SER A 98 2.66 26.72 6.11
C SER A 98 3.05 25.40 6.81
N LYS A 99 4.26 25.33 7.37
CA LYS A 99 4.72 24.15 8.14
C LYS A 99 3.76 23.79 9.26
N THR A 100 3.26 24.76 10.00
CA THR A 100 2.30 24.53 11.10
C THR A 100 0.96 24.02 10.58
N GLN A 101 0.48 24.50 9.43
CA GLN A 101 -0.73 23.98 8.82
C GLN A 101 -0.56 22.50 8.43
N ILE A 102 0.58 22.12 7.88
CA ILE A 102 0.85 20.73 7.47
C ILE A 102 1.08 19.81 8.68
N SER A 103 2.00 20.18 9.57
CA SER A 103 2.44 19.31 10.67
C SER A 103 1.44 19.17 11.80
N ASP A 104 0.53 20.12 11.96
CA ASP A 104 -0.43 20.14 13.05
C ASP A 104 -1.88 20.13 12.57
N ARG A 105 -2.34 21.18 11.87
CA ARG A 105 -3.77 21.36 11.56
C ARG A 105 -4.30 20.31 10.58
N LEU A 106 -3.62 20.08 9.44
CA LEU A 106 -4.02 19.10 8.45
C LEU A 106 -4.01 17.69 9.06
N ARG A 107 -2.95 17.36 9.81
CA ARG A 107 -2.84 16.07 10.49
C ARG A 107 -4.00 15.86 11.47
N ARG A 108 -4.30 16.84 12.33
CA ARG A 108 -5.42 16.73 13.26
C ARG A 108 -6.75 16.57 12.54
N ALA A 109 -6.97 17.32 11.46
CA ALA A 109 -8.19 17.21 10.66
C ALA A 109 -8.33 15.80 10.06
N ALA A 110 -7.24 15.23 9.52
CA ALA A 110 -7.25 13.85 9.01
C ALA A 110 -7.57 12.85 10.12
N CYS A 111 -6.88 12.94 11.28
CA CYS A 111 -7.13 12.06 12.42
C CYS A 111 -8.57 12.17 12.95
N SER A 112 -9.09 13.39 13.13
CA SER A 112 -10.49 13.59 13.55
C SER A 112 -11.47 13.00 12.53
N PHE A 113 -11.27 13.26 11.24
CA PHE A 113 -12.12 12.70 10.19
C PHE A 113 -12.14 11.15 10.21
N VAL A 114 -10.98 10.52 10.39
CA VAL A 114 -10.88 9.06 10.45
C VAL A 114 -11.62 8.53 11.69
N ARG A 115 -11.39 9.13 12.86
CA ARG A 115 -11.97 8.69 14.15
C ARG A 115 -13.46 8.97 14.27
N GLU A 116 -13.91 10.14 13.81
CA GLU A 116 -15.27 10.61 14.05
C GLU A 116 -16.24 10.21 12.93
N LYS A 117 -15.71 9.90 11.73
CA LYS A 117 -16.54 9.61 10.57
C LYS A 117 -16.13 8.35 9.80
N MET A 118 -14.91 8.30 9.28
CA MET A 118 -14.52 7.28 8.30
C MET A 118 -14.62 5.85 8.83
N GLN A 119 -14.26 5.61 10.08
CA GLN A 119 -14.38 4.26 10.68
C GLN A 119 -15.83 3.74 10.67
N TYR A 120 -16.79 4.59 10.94
CA TYR A 120 -18.22 4.22 10.95
C TYR A 120 -18.75 4.03 9.53
N ASP A 121 -18.31 4.89 8.59
CA ASP A 121 -18.68 4.79 7.18
C ASP A 121 -18.14 3.49 6.57
N VAL A 122 -16.88 3.12 6.88
CA VAL A 122 -16.28 1.85 6.44
C VAL A 122 -17.04 0.65 7.00
N ARG A 123 -17.36 0.66 8.30
CA ARG A 123 -18.17 -0.39 8.91
C ARG A 123 -19.52 -0.52 8.22
N LYS A 124 -20.22 0.60 8.02
CA LYS A 124 -21.50 0.63 7.34
C LYS A 124 -21.39 0.11 5.90
N ALA A 125 -20.39 0.56 5.16
CA ALA A 125 -20.18 0.14 3.77
C ALA A 125 -19.94 -1.37 3.64
N LEU A 126 -19.16 -1.99 4.56
CA LEU A 126 -18.96 -3.43 4.59
C LEU A 126 -20.29 -4.18 4.81
N VAL A 127 -21.13 -3.69 5.72
CA VAL A 127 -22.48 -4.29 5.95
C VAL A 127 -23.38 -4.07 4.73
N ASP A 128 -23.38 -2.88 4.13
CA ASP A 128 -24.16 -2.57 2.92
C ASP A 128 -23.72 -3.42 1.71
N LEU A 129 -22.46 -3.83 1.68
CA LEU A 129 -21.93 -4.80 0.70
C LEU A 129 -22.37 -6.25 0.98
N GLY A 130 -23.09 -6.52 2.08
CA GLY A 130 -23.61 -7.82 2.45
C GLY A 130 -22.69 -8.63 3.36
N ILE A 131 -21.66 -8.05 3.96
CA ILE A 131 -20.83 -8.74 4.95
C ILE A 131 -21.56 -8.68 6.30
N ARG A 132 -21.74 -9.84 6.94
CA ARG A 132 -22.42 -9.92 8.23
C ARG A 132 -21.68 -9.12 9.29
N ALA A 133 -22.42 -8.34 10.08
CA ALA A 133 -21.86 -7.43 11.09
C ALA A 133 -21.13 -8.14 12.25
N ASP A 134 -21.38 -9.44 12.45
CA ASP A 134 -20.73 -10.30 13.45
C ASP A 134 -19.44 -10.97 12.93
N ALA A 135 -19.19 -10.91 11.61
CA ALA A 135 -18.00 -11.51 11.00
C ALA A 135 -16.73 -10.66 11.16
N PHE A 136 -16.86 -9.40 11.58
CA PHE A 136 -15.71 -8.48 11.72
C PHE A 136 -15.94 -7.40 12.78
N SER A 137 -14.85 -6.82 13.30
CA SER A 137 -14.85 -5.56 14.04
C SER A 137 -14.09 -4.47 13.30
N VAL A 138 -14.40 -3.22 13.61
CA VAL A 138 -13.68 -2.03 13.09
C VAL A 138 -13.25 -1.19 14.27
N ASP A 139 -11.96 -0.98 14.39
CA ASP A 139 -11.34 -0.25 15.50
C ASP A 139 -10.33 0.77 14.95
N VAL A 140 -10.19 1.91 15.64
CA VAL A 140 -9.12 2.88 15.33
C VAL A 140 -8.00 2.71 16.33
N VAL A 141 -6.78 2.58 15.83
CA VAL A 141 -5.59 2.51 16.70
C VAL A 141 -5.33 3.91 17.25
N ILE A 142 -5.69 4.11 18.52
CA ILE A 142 -5.39 5.37 19.23
C ILE A 142 -3.92 5.32 19.64
N THR A 143 -3.08 6.09 18.96
CA THR A 143 -1.70 6.29 19.40
C THR A 143 -1.66 7.36 20.50
N PRO A 144 -0.90 7.15 21.59
CA PRO A 144 -0.77 8.14 22.68
C PRO A 144 -0.13 9.44 22.19
N VAL A 145 0.63 9.37 21.10
CA VAL A 145 1.24 10.54 20.46
C VAL A 145 0.31 11.05 19.38
N THR A 146 -0.43 12.13 19.67
CA THR A 146 -1.33 12.81 18.73
C THR A 146 -0.62 13.36 17.47
N THR A 147 0.65 13.06 17.30
CA THR A 147 1.53 13.50 16.21
C THR A 147 1.79 12.42 15.17
N THR A 148 1.25 11.22 15.32
CA THR A 148 1.45 10.15 14.34
C THR A 148 0.47 10.28 13.17
N ASP A 149 1.00 10.30 11.98
CA ASP A 149 0.33 10.17 10.70
C ASP A 149 1.08 9.06 9.95
N PRO A 150 0.45 8.05 9.42
CA PRO A 150 -1.00 7.92 9.17
C PRO A 150 -1.83 7.55 10.41
N GLU A 151 -3.14 7.84 10.36
CA GLU A 151 -4.13 7.27 11.27
C GLU A 151 -4.52 5.88 10.77
N VAL A 152 -4.75 4.93 11.67
CA VAL A 152 -4.95 3.53 11.31
C VAL A 152 -6.33 3.03 11.74
N ILE A 153 -7.13 2.58 10.78
CA ILE A 153 -8.33 1.77 11.03
C ILE A 153 -7.91 0.30 10.91
N THR A 154 -8.25 -0.50 11.90
CA THR A 154 -8.04 -1.95 11.90
C THR A 154 -9.37 -2.66 11.75
N ILE A 155 -9.46 -3.55 10.78
CA ILE A 155 -10.61 -4.46 10.58
C ILE A 155 -10.12 -5.84 10.99
N THR A 156 -10.67 -6.36 12.10
CA THR A 156 -10.39 -7.72 12.58
C THR A 156 -11.52 -8.63 12.14
N TYR A 157 -11.19 -9.74 11.50
CA TYR A 157 -12.17 -10.69 10.98
C TYR A 157 -11.99 -12.08 11.61
N HIS A 158 -13.04 -12.88 11.56
CA HIS A 158 -12.98 -14.28 11.98
C HIS A 158 -12.28 -15.11 10.90
N SER A 159 -11.06 -15.57 11.21
CA SER A 159 -10.26 -16.36 10.27
C SER A 159 -10.60 -17.84 10.32
N LEU A 160 -10.60 -18.47 9.17
CA LEU A 160 -10.72 -19.92 9.02
C LEU A 160 -9.42 -20.67 9.38
N TYR A 161 -8.31 -19.96 9.46
CA TYR A 161 -6.98 -20.52 9.71
C TYR A 161 -6.40 -20.03 11.03
N GLU A 162 -5.48 -20.80 11.59
CA GLU A 162 -4.73 -20.36 12.77
C GLU A 162 -3.95 -19.09 12.45
N VAL A 163 -3.99 -18.15 13.39
CA VAL A 163 -3.28 -16.87 13.27
C VAL A 163 -1.78 -17.15 13.35
N SER A 164 -1.07 -16.83 12.28
CA SER A 164 0.39 -16.89 12.27
C SER A 164 0.98 -15.62 12.90
N PRO A 165 2.20 -15.66 13.43
CA PRO A 165 2.90 -14.45 13.89
C PRO A 165 3.03 -13.40 12.81
N TYR A 166 2.95 -13.82 11.55
CA TYR A 166 3.15 -13.03 10.34
C TYR A 166 1.88 -12.49 9.73
N ILE A 167 0.90 -13.38 9.48
CA ILE A 167 -0.36 -13.06 8.82
C ILE A 167 -1.42 -13.04 9.90
N LYS A 168 -1.71 -11.85 10.40
CA LYS A 168 -2.78 -11.63 11.37
C LYS A 168 -4.11 -11.59 10.66
N ASN A 169 -5.18 -11.98 11.34
CA ASN A 169 -6.56 -11.85 10.88
C ASN A 169 -7.07 -10.39 10.95
N THR A 170 -6.23 -9.45 10.56
CA THR A 170 -6.55 -8.02 10.56
C THR A 170 -6.14 -7.37 9.24
N VAL A 171 -6.99 -6.52 8.70
CA VAL A 171 -6.64 -5.60 7.61
C VAL A 171 -6.46 -4.22 8.21
N LYS A 172 -5.30 -3.62 8.00
CA LYS A 172 -5.00 -2.25 8.42
C LYS A 172 -5.22 -1.31 7.26
N ILE A 173 -5.95 -0.23 7.51
CA ILE A 173 -6.08 0.89 6.59
C ILE A 173 -5.28 2.04 7.17
N GLU A 174 -4.19 2.40 6.50
CA GLU A 174 -3.33 3.53 6.89
C GLU A 174 -3.74 4.76 6.08
N ILE A 175 -4.35 5.74 6.74
CA ILE A 175 -4.92 6.93 6.09
C ILE A 175 -4.08 8.16 6.42
N SER A 176 -3.55 8.82 5.39
CA SER A 176 -2.76 10.04 5.55
C SER A 176 -3.28 11.18 4.69
N GLY A 177 -3.63 12.31 5.33
CA GLY A 177 -3.94 13.56 4.66
C GLY A 177 -2.70 14.32 4.16
N ARG A 178 -1.50 13.89 4.58
CA ARG A 178 -0.23 14.45 4.11
C ARG A 178 0.35 13.71 2.91
N SER A 179 -0.24 12.58 2.53
CA SER A 179 0.17 11.85 1.33
C SER A 179 -0.25 12.61 0.08
N MET A 180 0.61 12.58 -0.92
CA MET A 180 0.28 13.11 -2.24
C MET A 180 -0.83 12.28 -2.89
N MET A 181 -1.87 12.88 -3.42
CA MET A 181 -2.96 12.17 -4.10
C MET A 181 -2.57 11.75 -5.51
N GLU A 182 -2.11 12.70 -6.31
CA GLU A 182 -1.87 12.55 -7.74
C GLU A 182 -0.41 12.28 -8.08
N PRO A 183 -0.14 11.74 -9.26
CA PRO A 183 -1.12 11.28 -10.26
C PRO A 183 -1.72 9.91 -9.92
N ILE A 184 -2.98 9.72 -10.34
CA ILE A 184 -3.76 8.47 -10.15
C ILE A 184 -4.29 7.94 -11.47
N GLU A 185 -4.57 6.64 -11.50
CA GLU A 185 -5.33 5.95 -12.55
C GLU A 185 -6.42 5.08 -11.93
N LYS A 186 -7.51 4.89 -12.67
CA LYS A 186 -8.52 3.89 -12.31
C LYS A 186 -8.05 2.51 -12.71
N LYS A 187 -8.09 1.58 -11.75
CA LYS A 187 -7.69 0.17 -11.96
C LYS A 187 -8.81 -0.76 -11.51
N ALA A 188 -9.15 -1.69 -12.39
CA ALA A 188 -10.06 -2.77 -12.04
C ALA A 188 -9.29 -3.82 -11.21
N ILE A 189 -9.82 -4.16 -10.05
CA ILE A 189 -9.26 -5.17 -9.15
C ILE A 189 -10.30 -6.21 -8.76
N ASN A 190 -9.81 -7.38 -8.35
CA ASN A 190 -10.65 -8.47 -7.86
C ASN A 190 -9.92 -9.23 -6.76
N ALA A 191 -10.65 -10.03 -5.98
CA ALA A 191 -10.01 -11.00 -5.10
C ALA A 191 -9.50 -12.21 -5.91
N ALA A 192 -8.42 -12.83 -5.45
CA ALA A 192 -7.84 -14.00 -6.11
C ALA A 192 -8.85 -15.15 -6.22
N ILE A 193 -9.69 -15.34 -5.18
CA ILE A 193 -10.77 -16.33 -5.18
C ILE A 193 -11.80 -16.02 -6.27
N ASP A 194 -12.27 -14.78 -6.37
CA ASP A 194 -13.27 -14.37 -7.33
C ASP A 194 -12.74 -14.47 -8.78
N ALA A 195 -11.48 -14.13 -8.98
CA ALA A 195 -10.83 -14.25 -10.28
C ALA A 195 -10.75 -15.72 -10.73
N HIS A 196 -10.36 -16.62 -9.80
CA HIS A 196 -10.24 -18.05 -10.08
C HIS A 196 -11.61 -18.69 -10.32
N PHE A 197 -12.56 -18.44 -9.44
CA PHE A 197 -13.90 -19.01 -9.50
C PHE A 197 -14.92 -18.09 -10.18
N SER A 198 -14.54 -17.41 -11.25
CA SER A 198 -15.33 -16.35 -11.91
C SER A 198 -16.75 -16.74 -12.35
N LYS A 199 -17.05 -18.04 -12.41
CA LYS A 199 -18.39 -18.60 -12.74
C LYS A 199 -19.16 -19.09 -11.50
N ALA A 200 -18.57 -19.06 -10.32
CA ALA A 200 -19.23 -19.50 -9.10
C ALA A 200 -20.33 -18.50 -8.68
N PRO A 201 -21.41 -18.97 -8.03
CA PRO A 201 -22.50 -18.09 -7.58
C PRO A 201 -22.07 -17.00 -6.60
N PHE A 202 -20.98 -17.22 -5.87
CA PHE A 202 -20.42 -16.28 -4.90
C PHE A 202 -19.41 -15.31 -5.51
N ALA A 203 -18.94 -15.55 -6.75
CA ALA A 203 -17.88 -14.75 -7.36
C ALA A 203 -18.34 -13.32 -7.64
N GLU A 204 -17.56 -12.38 -7.18
CA GLU A 204 -17.80 -10.97 -7.43
C GLU A 204 -17.10 -10.49 -8.69
N LYS A 205 -17.72 -9.52 -9.37
CA LYS A 205 -17.10 -8.88 -10.53
C LYS A 205 -16.00 -7.91 -10.08
N PRO A 206 -14.95 -7.71 -10.92
CA PRO A 206 -13.98 -6.64 -10.70
C PRO A 206 -14.66 -5.28 -10.52
N PHE A 207 -14.06 -4.44 -9.68
CA PHE A 207 -14.49 -3.06 -9.46
C PHE A 207 -13.31 -2.11 -9.59
N GLU A 208 -13.58 -0.84 -9.87
CA GLU A 208 -12.54 0.17 -10.07
C GLU A 208 -12.12 0.82 -8.74
N VAL A 209 -10.81 1.05 -8.61
CA VAL A 209 -10.21 1.84 -7.54
C VAL A 209 -9.34 2.96 -8.14
N ASN A 210 -9.26 4.09 -7.45
CA ASN A 210 -8.30 5.14 -7.76
C ASN A 210 -6.94 4.73 -7.23
N ALA A 211 -6.02 4.34 -8.09
CA ALA A 211 -4.69 3.88 -7.70
C ALA A 211 -3.62 4.91 -8.08
N VAL A 212 -2.72 5.18 -7.16
CA VAL A 212 -1.52 5.98 -7.42
C VAL A 212 -0.67 5.28 -8.47
N ILE A 213 -0.18 6.03 -9.47
CA ILE A 213 0.67 5.45 -10.52
C ILE A 213 1.97 4.87 -9.95
N PRO A 214 2.46 3.76 -10.52
CA PRO A 214 3.62 3.06 -9.97
C PRO A 214 4.92 3.87 -10.04
N GLU A 215 5.08 4.72 -11.05
CA GLU A 215 6.24 5.61 -11.21
C GLU A 215 6.41 6.54 -10.00
N ARG A 216 5.31 7.06 -9.47
CA ARG A 216 5.36 7.88 -8.27
C ARG A 216 5.77 7.05 -7.05
N THR A 217 5.18 5.87 -6.87
CA THR A 217 5.54 4.96 -5.78
C THR A 217 7.01 4.53 -5.87
N PHE A 218 7.52 4.35 -7.09
CA PHE A 218 8.94 4.09 -7.35
C PHE A 218 9.82 5.21 -6.80
N LEU A 219 9.56 6.47 -7.19
CA LEU A 219 10.32 7.63 -6.72
C LEU A 219 10.21 7.84 -5.20
N GLU A 220 9.02 7.62 -4.62
CA GLU A 220 8.85 7.67 -3.16
C GLU A 220 9.76 6.67 -2.44
N LYS A 221 9.93 5.44 -2.99
CA LYS A 221 10.84 4.43 -2.43
C LYS A 221 12.32 4.77 -2.63
N VAL A 222 12.69 5.29 -3.79
CA VAL A 222 14.04 5.79 -4.08
C VAL A 222 14.43 6.86 -3.06
N PHE A 223 13.59 7.86 -2.84
CA PHE A 223 13.87 8.93 -1.88
C PHE A 223 13.85 8.44 -0.43
N LEU A 224 12.94 7.52 -0.11
CA LEU A 224 12.89 6.91 1.22
C LEU A 224 14.20 6.18 1.56
N LEU A 225 14.79 5.43 0.62
CA LEU A 225 16.07 4.75 0.85
C LEU A 225 17.20 5.74 1.12
N HIS A 226 17.28 6.80 0.31
CA HIS A 226 18.29 7.85 0.54
C HIS A 226 18.12 8.51 1.90
N GLU A 227 16.91 8.91 2.26
CA GLU A 227 16.60 9.49 3.57
C GLU A 227 16.94 8.53 4.72
N GLU A 228 16.67 7.24 4.55
CA GLU A 228 16.95 6.23 5.56
C GLU A 228 18.46 6.08 5.80
N PHE A 229 19.25 6.04 4.73
CA PHE A 229 20.72 5.91 4.84
C PHE A 229 21.42 7.17 5.36
N ARG A 230 20.72 8.29 5.51
CA ARG A 230 21.23 9.53 6.14
C ARG A 230 20.87 9.64 7.62
N LYS A 231 20.13 8.69 8.16
CA LYS A 231 19.83 8.68 9.60
C LYS A 231 21.01 8.18 10.42
N ASN A 232 21.12 8.66 11.66
CA ASN A 232 22.09 8.14 12.60
C ASN A 232 21.81 6.68 12.97
N GLU A 233 20.53 6.32 13.07
CA GLU A 233 20.04 4.96 13.30
C GLU A 233 19.18 4.55 12.13
N VAL A 234 19.69 3.63 11.32
CA VAL A 234 19.00 3.08 10.17
C VAL A 234 18.03 1.99 10.62
N ARG A 235 16.78 2.07 10.18
CA ARG A 235 15.81 1.01 10.45
C ARG A 235 16.20 -0.25 9.69
N VAL A 236 15.94 -1.39 10.30
CA VAL A 236 16.24 -2.71 9.72
C VAL A 236 14.95 -3.47 9.42
N GLU A 237 14.07 -3.58 10.41
CA GLU A 237 12.86 -4.38 10.33
C GLU A 237 11.97 -3.98 9.15
N ARG A 238 11.69 -4.94 8.28
CA ARG A 238 10.82 -4.80 7.08
C ARG A 238 11.31 -3.77 6.06
N MET A 239 12.58 -3.38 6.10
CA MET A 239 13.12 -2.37 5.16
C MET A 239 13.60 -2.97 3.85
N SER A 240 14.05 -4.21 3.83
CA SER A 240 14.47 -4.93 2.62
C SER A 240 13.35 -5.02 1.55
N ARG A 241 12.08 -4.95 1.96
CA ARG A 241 10.94 -4.89 1.04
C ARG A 241 11.03 -3.71 0.05
N HIS A 242 11.66 -2.59 0.44
CA HIS A 242 11.78 -1.44 -0.45
C HIS A 242 12.79 -1.69 -1.57
N ILE A 243 13.90 -2.39 -1.25
CA ILE A 243 14.89 -2.82 -2.24
C ILE A 243 14.26 -3.83 -3.21
N TYR A 244 13.56 -4.83 -2.68
CA TYR A 244 12.86 -5.83 -3.48
C TYR A 244 11.85 -5.19 -4.44
N ASP A 245 10.98 -4.30 -3.93
CA ASP A 245 9.98 -3.64 -4.75
C ASP A 245 10.62 -2.84 -5.90
N LEU A 246 11.69 -2.07 -5.62
CA LEU A 246 12.41 -1.32 -6.65
C LEU A 246 13.00 -2.26 -7.72
N ALA A 247 13.63 -3.36 -7.30
CA ALA A 247 14.22 -4.33 -8.22
C ALA A 247 13.15 -4.97 -9.13
N MET A 248 11.99 -5.33 -8.57
CA MET A 248 10.87 -5.88 -9.36
C MET A 248 10.29 -4.85 -10.34
N MET A 249 10.17 -3.60 -9.92
CA MET A 249 9.69 -2.53 -10.79
C MET A 249 10.68 -2.20 -11.92
N MET A 250 11.99 -2.40 -11.71
CA MET A 250 13.02 -2.29 -12.75
C MET A 250 12.87 -3.38 -13.82
N ASP A 251 12.53 -4.61 -13.41
CA ASP A 251 12.33 -5.74 -14.31
C ASP A 251 10.99 -5.72 -15.05
N SER A 252 10.11 -4.77 -14.73
CA SER A 252 8.78 -4.72 -15.31
C SER A 252 8.83 -4.47 -16.82
N GLU A 253 8.04 -5.22 -17.59
CA GLU A 253 7.89 -5.05 -19.04
C GLU A 253 7.48 -3.62 -19.41
N ASN A 254 6.74 -2.95 -18.55
CA ASN A 254 6.27 -1.58 -18.73
C ASN A 254 7.34 -0.51 -18.46
N LYS A 255 8.57 -0.90 -18.14
CA LYS A 255 9.71 0.02 -17.91
C LYS A 255 9.39 1.11 -16.86
N ILE A 256 8.76 0.72 -15.76
CA ILE A 256 8.30 1.66 -14.72
C ILE A 256 9.46 2.49 -14.17
N ALA A 257 10.59 1.85 -13.86
CA ALA A 257 11.76 2.55 -13.33
C ALA A 257 12.27 3.62 -14.31
N ASP A 258 12.42 3.25 -15.60
CA ASP A 258 12.90 4.15 -16.64
C ASP A 258 11.95 5.34 -16.84
N ARG A 259 10.64 5.09 -16.92
CA ARG A 259 9.64 6.15 -17.01
C ARG A 259 9.62 7.06 -15.79
N ALA A 260 9.82 6.49 -14.59
CA ALA A 260 9.84 7.25 -13.35
C ALA A 260 11.04 8.20 -13.28
N ILE A 261 12.25 7.70 -13.53
CA ILE A 261 13.47 8.51 -13.40
C ILE A 261 13.62 9.54 -14.50
N HIS A 262 13.09 9.30 -15.72
CA HIS A 262 13.15 10.25 -16.82
C HIS A 262 11.97 11.25 -16.85
N ASN A 263 10.99 11.12 -15.99
CA ASN A 263 9.94 12.13 -15.81
C ASN A 263 10.39 13.21 -14.81
N GLU A 264 11.12 14.22 -15.31
CA GLU A 264 11.65 15.31 -14.49
C GLU A 264 10.56 16.04 -13.70
N ALA A 265 9.39 16.26 -14.31
CA ALA A 265 8.28 16.95 -13.64
C ALA A 265 7.76 16.14 -12.45
N LEU A 266 7.56 14.84 -12.61
CA LEU A 266 7.14 13.95 -11.53
C LEU A 266 8.22 13.84 -10.45
N TYR A 267 9.49 13.69 -10.85
CA TYR A 267 10.63 13.63 -9.93
C TYR A 267 10.66 14.85 -9.02
N LYS A 268 10.60 16.06 -9.58
CA LYS A 268 10.56 17.32 -8.84
C LYS A 268 9.31 17.45 -7.98
N ALA A 269 8.15 17.05 -8.47
CA ALA A 269 6.90 17.09 -7.70
C ALA A 269 6.97 16.21 -6.45
N VAL A 270 7.48 14.97 -6.58
CA VAL A 270 7.65 14.05 -5.44
C VAL A 270 8.71 14.58 -4.46
N LEU A 271 9.82 15.13 -4.96
CA LEU A 271 10.86 15.75 -4.12
C LEU A 271 10.28 16.90 -3.29
N GLU A 272 9.59 17.85 -3.94
CA GLU A 272 9.01 19.01 -3.26
C GLU A 272 7.91 18.61 -2.29
N HIS A 273 7.10 17.61 -2.64
CA HIS A 273 6.13 17.04 -1.72
C HIS A 273 6.82 16.50 -0.46
N ARG A 274 7.90 15.70 -0.61
CA ARG A 274 8.65 15.18 0.54
C ARG A 274 9.24 16.29 1.39
N ARG A 275 9.83 17.31 0.76
CA ARG A 275 10.38 18.49 1.45
C ARG A 275 9.34 19.19 2.31
N LYS A 276 8.13 19.38 1.79
CA LYS A 276 7.04 20.09 2.47
C LYS A 276 6.29 19.23 3.49
N PHE A 277 5.88 18.03 3.11
CA PHE A 277 4.92 17.23 3.87
C PHE A 277 5.56 16.15 4.74
N ILE A 278 6.71 15.62 4.37
CA ILE A 278 7.49 14.69 5.21
C ILE A 278 8.39 15.48 6.15
N GLY A 279 9.21 16.37 5.61
CA GLY A 279 9.95 17.38 6.36
C GLY A 279 10.82 16.83 7.49
N LEU A 280 11.66 15.81 7.22
CA LEU A 280 12.53 15.20 8.21
C LEU A 280 13.45 16.26 8.86
N LYS A 281 13.48 16.27 10.19
CA LYS A 281 14.29 17.24 10.94
C LYS A 281 15.78 17.01 10.67
N GLY A 282 16.47 18.07 10.26
CA GLY A 282 17.91 18.05 10.00
C GLY A 282 18.32 17.42 8.65
N PHE A 283 17.36 16.96 7.84
CA PHE A 283 17.64 16.42 6.53
C PHE A 283 17.67 17.52 5.46
N ASN A 284 18.72 17.48 4.61
CA ASN A 284 18.86 18.40 3.48
C ASN A 284 18.19 17.79 2.23
N TYR A 285 16.99 18.23 1.89
CA TYR A 285 16.26 17.74 0.72
C TYR A 285 16.92 18.02 -0.63
N ASP A 286 17.92 18.90 -0.68
CA ASP A 286 18.74 19.10 -1.88
C ASP A 286 19.60 17.87 -2.22
N GLU A 287 19.84 16.98 -1.26
CA GLU A 287 20.52 15.71 -1.49
C GLU A 287 19.71 14.70 -2.29
N LEU A 288 18.39 14.91 -2.44
CA LEU A 288 17.53 14.08 -3.29
C LEU A 288 17.65 14.41 -4.80
N TYR A 289 18.39 15.46 -5.17
CA TYR A 289 18.71 15.69 -6.58
C TYR A 289 19.65 14.60 -7.12
N PRO A 290 19.57 14.29 -8.44
CA PRO A 290 20.26 13.13 -9.01
C PRO A 290 21.74 13.03 -8.66
N ALA A 291 22.48 14.12 -8.73
CA ALA A 291 23.94 14.12 -8.53
C ALA A 291 24.39 13.65 -7.14
N THR A 292 23.55 13.82 -6.12
CA THR A 292 23.87 13.53 -4.71
C THR A 292 23.11 12.33 -4.16
N LEU A 293 22.16 11.80 -4.93
CA LEU A 293 21.33 10.68 -4.51
C LEU A 293 22.19 9.42 -4.24
N CYS A 294 21.91 8.72 -3.14
CA CYS A 294 22.54 7.46 -2.78
C CYS A 294 21.49 6.49 -2.20
N ILE A 295 21.20 5.42 -2.94
CA ILE A 295 20.22 4.40 -2.56
C ILE A 295 20.84 3.03 -2.31
N VAL A 296 22.17 2.93 -2.40
CA VAL A 296 22.90 1.70 -2.11
C VAL A 296 23.34 1.74 -0.65
N PRO A 297 23.00 0.71 0.16
CA PRO A 297 23.45 0.65 1.55
C PRO A 297 24.98 0.44 1.62
N ASN A 298 25.60 0.91 2.70
CA ASN A 298 26.97 0.52 3.02
C ASN A 298 26.99 -0.96 3.50
N GLU A 299 28.19 -1.53 3.65
CA GLU A 299 28.35 -2.96 3.98
C GLU A 299 27.67 -3.36 5.30
N ASP A 300 27.70 -2.52 6.33
CA ASP A 300 27.11 -2.82 7.62
C ASP A 300 25.59 -2.87 7.56
N ILE A 301 25.01 -1.87 6.90
CA ILE A 301 23.54 -1.84 6.65
C ILE A 301 23.14 -2.99 5.73
N ALA A 302 23.92 -3.27 4.69
CA ALA A 302 23.62 -4.35 3.75
C ALA A 302 23.53 -5.72 4.46
N ARG A 303 24.45 -6.02 5.41
CA ARG A 303 24.40 -7.26 6.21
C ARG A 303 23.11 -7.34 7.03
N LEU A 304 22.74 -6.29 7.74
CA LEU A 304 21.51 -6.24 8.55
C LEU A 304 20.25 -6.42 7.68
N TRP A 305 20.24 -5.77 6.51
CA TRP A 305 19.10 -5.88 5.60
C TRP A 305 19.06 -7.21 4.84
N GLN A 306 20.18 -7.89 4.68
CA GLN A 306 20.23 -9.25 4.15
C GLN A 306 19.52 -10.25 5.06
N ASP A 307 19.65 -10.08 6.39
CA ASP A 307 18.95 -10.94 7.34
C ASP A 307 17.43 -10.63 7.36
N ASP A 308 17.04 -9.35 7.30
CA ASP A 308 15.63 -8.94 7.10
C ASP A 308 15.06 -9.50 5.77
N TYR A 309 15.87 -9.53 4.71
CA TYR A 309 15.47 -10.08 3.42
C TYR A 309 15.27 -11.60 3.45
N LYS A 310 16.18 -12.35 4.07
CA LYS A 310 16.02 -13.81 4.24
C LYS A 310 14.68 -14.11 4.91
N PHE A 311 14.38 -13.37 5.97
CA PHE A 311 13.15 -13.51 6.70
C PHE A 311 11.92 -13.16 5.83
N MET A 312 12.00 -12.13 4.99
CA MET A 312 10.95 -11.79 4.05
C MET A 312 10.76 -12.88 2.98
N CYS A 313 11.85 -13.52 2.51
CA CYS A 313 11.79 -14.63 1.56
C CYS A 313 11.04 -15.83 2.11
N GLU A 314 11.24 -16.16 3.37
CA GLU A 314 10.58 -17.31 4.01
C GLU A 314 9.08 -17.11 4.21
N HIS A 315 8.62 -15.86 4.37
CA HIS A 315 7.27 -15.57 4.86
C HIS A 315 6.38 -14.76 3.93
N MET A 316 6.97 -14.01 3.00
CA MET A 316 6.24 -13.01 2.22
C MET A 316 6.44 -13.10 0.72
N ILE A 317 7.52 -13.69 0.22
CA ILE A 317 7.78 -13.82 -1.22
C ILE A 317 7.41 -15.23 -1.67
N PHE A 318 6.71 -15.30 -2.80
CA PHE A 318 6.25 -16.56 -3.37
C PHE A 318 6.65 -16.63 -4.84
N GLY A 319 7.23 -17.76 -5.25
CA GLY A 319 7.76 -17.95 -6.60
C GLY A 319 9.26 -17.75 -6.71
N GLN A 320 9.73 -17.12 -7.78
CA GLN A 320 11.17 -16.87 -7.95
C GLN A 320 11.62 -15.76 -6.99
N VAL A 321 12.64 -16.07 -6.21
CA VAL A 321 13.21 -15.16 -5.20
C VAL A 321 14.61 -14.76 -5.68
N PRO A 322 14.84 -13.49 -6.08
CA PRO A 322 16.18 -13.04 -6.42
C PRO A 322 17.09 -13.10 -5.18
N SER A 323 18.38 -13.32 -5.38
CA SER A 323 19.34 -13.22 -4.29
C SER A 323 19.47 -11.77 -3.81
N PHE A 324 19.91 -11.58 -2.56
CA PHE A 324 20.14 -10.22 -2.03
C PHE A 324 21.21 -9.48 -2.84
N ASP A 325 22.24 -10.17 -3.30
CA ASP A 325 23.33 -9.60 -4.12
C ASP A 325 22.80 -9.12 -5.49
N GLU A 326 21.85 -9.85 -6.10
CA GLU A 326 21.17 -9.39 -7.33
C GLU A 326 20.37 -8.11 -7.07
N LEU A 327 19.67 -8.02 -5.92
CA LEU A 327 18.96 -6.80 -5.56
C LEU A 327 19.91 -5.61 -5.39
N ILE A 328 21.03 -5.78 -4.69
CA ILE A 328 22.03 -4.73 -4.49
C ILE A 328 22.68 -4.33 -5.82
N SER A 329 22.97 -5.29 -6.70
CA SER A 329 23.49 -5.02 -8.04
C SER A 329 22.53 -4.13 -8.85
N LYS A 330 21.23 -4.46 -8.84
CA LYS A 330 20.19 -3.65 -9.51
C LYS A 330 20.09 -2.24 -8.92
N LEU A 331 20.13 -2.12 -7.59
CA LEU A 331 20.15 -0.81 -6.95
C LEU A 331 21.36 0.03 -7.35
N SER A 332 22.52 -0.61 -7.46
CA SER A 332 23.76 0.06 -7.89
C SER A 332 23.62 0.60 -9.31
N MET A 333 23.10 -0.23 -10.23
CA MET A 333 22.81 0.22 -11.60
C MET A 333 21.81 1.38 -11.63
N LEU A 334 20.71 1.27 -10.87
CA LEU A 334 19.72 2.34 -10.78
C LEU A 334 20.32 3.62 -10.22
N ASN A 335 21.15 3.52 -9.20
CA ASN A 335 21.82 4.68 -8.58
C ASN A 335 22.73 5.40 -9.58
N GLU A 336 23.48 4.65 -10.40
CA GLU A 336 24.32 5.22 -11.46
C GLU A 336 23.46 5.88 -12.55
N GLN A 337 22.39 5.24 -13.01
CA GLN A 337 21.47 5.81 -13.99
C GLN A 337 20.88 7.14 -13.50
N ILE A 338 20.42 7.20 -12.24
CA ILE A 338 19.84 8.42 -11.67
C ILE A 338 20.94 9.51 -11.60
N ARG A 339 22.15 9.20 -11.17
CA ARG A 339 23.23 10.18 -11.07
C ARG A 339 23.67 10.81 -12.38
N GLN A 340 23.38 10.16 -13.51
CA GLN A 340 23.65 10.69 -14.85
C GLN A 340 22.60 11.71 -15.30
N LEU A 341 21.44 11.79 -14.63
CA LEU A 341 20.39 12.74 -14.96
C LEU A 341 20.80 14.18 -14.59
N ASN A 342 20.51 15.11 -15.46
CA ASN A 342 20.90 16.52 -15.26
C ASN A 342 19.69 17.39 -14.88
N TYR A 343 19.04 17.04 -13.74
CA TYR A 343 17.93 17.82 -13.21
C TYR A 343 18.48 18.98 -12.38
N ARG A 344 18.15 20.20 -12.81
CA ARG A 344 18.59 21.41 -12.10
C ARG A 344 17.63 21.74 -10.97
N LYS A 345 18.20 22.34 -9.91
CA LYS A 345 17.39 23.01 -8.89
C LYS A 345 16.56 24.10 -9.55
N ALA A 346 15.29 24.21 -9.18
CA ALA A 346 14.41 25.28 -9.63
C ALA A 346 14.81 26.62 -9.03
#